data_7d66efa4abd32d4792d910ca1b381195
#
_entry.id   7d66efa4abd32d4792d910ca1b381195
#
_cell.length_a   1.000
_cell.length_b   1.000
_cell.length_c   1.000
_cell.angle_alpha   90.00
_cell.angle_beta   90.00
_cell.angle_gamma   90.00
#
_symmetry.space_group_name_H-M   'P 1'
#
loop_
_entity.id
_entity.type
_entity.pdbx_description
1 polymer ?
#
loop_
_entity_poly.entity_id
_entity_poly.type
_entity_poly.pdbx_seq_one_letter_code
_entity_poly.pdbx_strand_id
1 'polypeptide(L)'
;MIRPREIGYTDELLADGSVHRGYDDGRQEWRRRDHRTGHVVHWHDNRGASGTDELLGDRIIKRVLADGTVTYGRDIGYGRTLWGRGETVMINRTSFGGQLGAILVGLGLAGLAISATQLPPLSLTPEEEEELRQQAQNSSSGGSGGDGGGGDGGDGGGGDDVWDGSWGSDDGGGWSDDDFG
;
A
#
# COMPACT_ATOMS: atom_id res chain seq x y z
N MET A 1 -17.78 -20.10 -6.33
CA MET A 1 -16.44 -19.54 -6.05
C MET A 1 -16.24 -18.35 -6.98
N ILE A 2 -16.22 -17.15 -6.43
CA ILE A 2 -15.98 -15.93 -7.22
C ILE A 2 -14.49 -15.88 -7.48
N ARG A 3 -14.09 -15.87 -8.77
CA ARG A 3 -12.69 -15.59 -9.11
C ARG A 3 -12.52 -14.08 -9.19
N PRO A 4 -11.64 -13.48 -8.39
CA PRO A 4 -11.40 -12.06 -8.47
C PRO A 4 -10.77 -11.71 -9.82
N ARG A 5 -11.09 -10.52 -10.33
CA ARG A 5 -10.41 -9.93 -11.47
C ARG A 5 -9.02 -9.48 -11.03
N GLU A 6 -8.00 -9.97 -11.67
CA GLU A 6 -6.61 -9.57 -11.41
C GLU A 6 -6.24 -8.38 -12.29
N ILE A 7 -5.64 -7.35 -11.68
CA ILE A 7 -5.13 -6.16 -12.37
C ILE A 7 -3.73 -5.90 -11.85
N GLY A 8 -2.72 -6.10 -12.70
CA GLY A 8 -1.35 -5.74 -12.39
C GLY A 8 -1.09 -4.26 -12.57
N TYR A 9 -0.16 -3.70 -11.79
CA TYR A 9 0.34 -2.35 -11.96
C TYR A 9 1.82 -2.25 -11.63
N THR A 10 2.45 -1.19 -12.14
CA THR A 10 3.82 -0.80 -11.80
C THR A 10 3.83 0.65 -11.37
N ASP A 11 4.63 0.97 -10.36
CA ASP A 11 4.83 2.31 -9.84
C ASP A 11 6.20 2.85 -10.26
N GLU A 12 6.25 4.11 -10.66
CA GLU A 12 7.45 4.87 -10.96
C GLU A 12 7.48 6.12 -10.08
N LEU A 13 8.57 6.29 -9.32
CA LEU A 13 8.78 7.51 -8.54
C LEU A 13 9.26 8.63 -9.48
N LEU A 14 8.53 9.74 -9.49
CA LEU A 14 8.86 10.91 -10.29
C LEU A 14 9.78 11.87 -9.50
N ALA A 15 10.48 12.75 -10.23
CA ALA A 15 11.44 13.70 -9.65
C ALA A 15 10.81 14.65 -8.62
N ASP A 16 9.51 14.92 -8.71
CA ASP A 16 8.77 15.77 -7.77
C ASP A 16 8.26 15.03 -6.53
N GLY A 17 8.67 13.77 -6.34
CA GLY A 17 8.24 12.92 -5.23
C GLY A 17 6.83 12.33 -5.38
N SER A 18 6.14 12.57 -6.50
CA SER A 18 4.91 11.88 -6.83
C SER A 18 5.17 10.51 -7.45
N VAL A 19 4.16 9.66 -7.48
CA VAL A 19 4.23 8.33 -8.06
C VAL A 19 3.33 8.27 -9.29
N HIS A 20 3.87 7.81 -10.40
CA HIS A 20 3.11 7.44 -11.58
C HIS A 20 2.86 5.94 -11.57
N ARG A 21 1.60 5.54 -11.62
CA ARG A 21 1.17 4.16 -11.63
C ARG A 21 0.57 3.78 -12.96
N GLY A 22 1.14 2.80 -13.62
CA GLY A 22 0.62 2.22 -14.85
C GLY A 22 -0.05 0.86 -14.58
N TYR A 23 -1.29 0.70 -15.02
CA TYR A 23 -2.03 -0.54 -14.90
C TYR A 23 -2.03 -1.35 -16.19
N ASP A 24 -2.13 -2.68 -16.10
CA ASP A 24 -2.19 -3.58 -17.26
C ASP A 24 -3.37 -3.31 -18.19
N ASP A 25 -4.44 -2.72 -17.66
CA ASP A 25 -5.64 -2.37 -18.43
C ASP A 25 -5.53 -1.02 -19.17
N GLY A 26 -4.35 -0.40 -19.18
CA GLY A 26 -4.07 0.88 -19.84
C GLY A 26 -4.44 2.11 -19.01
N ARG A 27 -4.96 1.94 -17.80
CA ARG A 27 -5.17 3.04 -16.88
C ARG A 27 -3.82 3.56 -16.39
N GLN A 28 -3.71 4.87 -16.24
CA GLN A 28 -2.56 5.54 -15.66
C GLN A 28 -3.04 6.44 -14.54
N GLU A 29 -2.32 6.46 -13.43
CA GLU A 29 -2.72 7.17 -12.22
C GLU A 29 -1.52 7.92 -11.66
N TRP A 30 -1.71 9.17 -11.26
CA TRP A 30 -0.71 10.00 -10.59
C TRP A 30 -1.11 10.14 -9.14
N ARG A 31 -0.17 9.84 -8.25
CA ARG A 31 -0.38 9.74 -6.82
C ARG A 31 0.57 10.67 -6.08
N ARG A 32 0.04 11.42 -5.12
CA ARG A 32 0.84 12.32 -4.28
C ARG A 32 0.44 12.17 -2.83
N ARG A 33 1.42 11.94 -1.97
CA ARG A 33 1.21 11.86 -0.53
C ARG A 33 0.90 13.25 0.03
N ASP A 34 -0.07 13.32 0.92
CA ASP A 34 -0.35 14.53 1.69
C ASP A 34 0.70 14.67 2.80
N HIS A 35 1.52 15.73 2.71
CA HIS A 35 2.58 15.99 3.67
C HIS A 35 2.07 16.35 5.08
N ARG A 36 0.82 16.78 5.21
CA ARG A 36 0.25 17.18 6.51
C ARG A 36 -0.21 15.97 7.31
N THR A 37 -0.86 15.03 6.67
CA THR A 37 -1.45 13.87 7.33
C THR A 37 -0.53 12.65 7.28
N GLY A 38 0.33 12.56 6.27
CA GLY A 38 1.24 11.45 6.09
C GLY A 38 0.60 10.10 5.73
N HIS A 39 -0.70 9.94 5.97
CA HIS A 39 -1.45 8.70 5.77
C HIS A 39 -2.40 8.74 4.57
N VAL A 40 -2.58 9.92 3.97
CA VAL A 40 -3.48 10.15 2.84
C VAL A 40 -2.68 10.35 1.56
N VAL A 41 -3.11 9.70 0.50
CA VAL A 41 -2.58 9.85 -0.85
C VAL A 41 -3.68 10.38 -1.74
N HIS A 42 -3.46 11.54 -2.37
CA HIS A 42 -4.33 12.07 -3.41
C HIS A 42 -3.95 11.45 -4.75
N TRP A 43 -4.94 11.08 -5.55
CA TRP A 43 -4.70 10.50 -6.86
C TRP A 43 -5.72 10.98 -7.89
N HIS A 44 -5.30 10.95 -9.15
CA HIS A 44 -6.16 11.12 -10.33
C HIS A 44 -5.67 10.21 -11.44
N ASP A 45 -6.57 9.82 -12.34
CA ASP A 45 -6.23 8.94 -13.44
C ASP A 45 -6.50 9.58 -14.83
N ASN A 46 -6.05 8.88 -15.88
CA ASN A 46 -6.24 9.30 -17.27
C ASN A 46 -7.68 9.05 -17.79
N ARG A 47 -8.57 8.49 -16.96
CA ARG A 47 -10.00 8.27 -17.30
C ARG A 47 -10.92 9.28 -16.66
N GLY A 48 -10.35 10.27 -15.96
CA GLY A 48 -11.09 11.35 -15.30
C GLY A 48 -11.59 11.03 -13.90
N ALA A 49 -11.18 9.90 -13.32
CA ALA A 49 -11.43 9.60 -11.92
C ALA A 49 -10.35 10.22 -11.03
N SER A 50 -10.74 10.59 -9.83
CA SER A 50 -9.84 11.10 -8.80
C SER A 50 -10.36 10.79 -7.40
N GLY A 51 -9.50 10.88 -6.41
CA GLY A 51 -9.89 10.60 -5.04
C GLY A 51 -8.72 10.62 -4.09
N THR A 52 -8.96 10.04 -2.92
CA THR A 52 -7.96 9.85 -1.87
C THR A 52 -7.93 8.40 -1.42
N ASP A 53 -6.75 7.93 -1.08
CA ASP A 53 -6.53 6.66 -0.39
C ASP A 53 -5.93 6.95 0.98
N GLU A 54 -6.53 6.40 2.03
CA GLU A 54 -6.04 6.50 3.40
C GLU A 54 -5.70 5.10 3.93
N LEU A 55 -4.48 4.93 4.42
CA LEU A 55 -4.07 3.70 5.08
C LEU A 55 -4.60 3.69 6.52
N LEU A 56 -5.42 2.71 6.82
CA LEU A 56 -5.95 2.43 8.16
C LEU A 56 -5.20 1.25 8.79
N GLY A 57 -5.47 0.96 10.05
CA GLY A 57 -4.99 -0.24 10.72
C GLY A 57 -5.53 -1.53 10.07
N ASP A 58 -5.01 -2.67 10.52
CA ASP A 58 -5.40 -4.00 10.01
C ASP A 58 -5.25 -4.14 8.47
N ARG A 59 -4.26 -3.45 7.89
CA ARG A 59 -3.97 -3.45 6.45
C ARG A 59 -5.14 -2.99 5.56
N ILE A 60 -6.05 -2.19 6.12
CA ILE A 60 -7.21 -1.66 5.40
C ILE A 60 -6.83 -0.35 4.72
N ILE A 61 -7.26 -0.20 3.48
CA ILE A 61 -7.12 1.02 2.70
C ILE A 61 -8.53 1.56 2.44
N LYS A 62 -8.79 2.78 2.89
CA LYS A 62 -10.03 3.50 2.58
C LYS A 62 -9.82 4.33 1.33
N ARG A 63 -10.62 4.10 0.31
CA ARG A 63 -10.65 4.92 -0.91
C ARG A 63 -11.92 5.76 -0.93
N VAL A 64 -11.76 7.06 -1.12
CA VAL A 64 -12.86 8.01 -1.31
C VAL A 64 -12.71 8.64 -2.69
N LEU A 65 -13.70 8.44 -3.55
CA LEU A 65 -13.74 9.06 -4.87
C LEU A 65 -14.20 10.52 -4.78
N ALA A 66 -13.95 11.31 -5.82
CA ALA A 66 -14.36 12.71 -5.89
C ALA A 66 -15.88 12.91 -5.77
N ASP A 67 -16.68 11.90 -6.12
CA ASP A 67 -18.15 11.90 -5.97
C ASP A 67 -18.63 11.51 -4.56
N GLY A 68 -17.69 11.24 -3.63
CA GLY A 68 -17.99 10.81 -2.26
C GLY A 68 -18.18 9.31 -2.07
N THR A 69 -18.09 8.51 -3.12
CA THR A 69 -18.17 7.05 -3.02
C THR A 69 -16.98 6.52 -2.20
N VAL A 70 -17.28 5.68 -1.21
CA VAL A 70 -16.29 5.05 -0.33
C VAL A 70 -16.18 3.57 -0.66
N THR A 71 -14.94 3.10 -0.81
CA THR A 71 -14.63 1.68 -1.01
C THR A 71 -13.44 1.32 -0.13
N TYR A 72 -13.44 0.10 0.39
CA TYR A 72 -12.34 -0.41 1.19
C TYR A 72 -11.59 -1.48 0.43
N GLY A 73 -10.26 -1.47 0.58
CA GLY A 73 -9.36 -2.53 0.18
C GLY A 73 -8.64 -3.10 1.37
N ARG A 74 -8.07 -4.29 1.24
CA ARG A 74 -7.18 -4.89 2.22
C ARG A 74 -5.93 -5.41 1.54
N ASP A 75 -4.78 -5.04 2.07
CA ASP A 75 -3.52 -5.66 1.69
C ASP A 75 -3.49 -7.10 2.22
N ILE A 76 -3.37 -8.05 1.31
CA ILE A 76 -3.34 -9.48 1.62
C ILE A 76 -1.93 -10.07 1.48
N GLY A 77 -0.93 -9.22 1.41
CA GLY A 77 0.48 -9.59 1.30
C GLY A 77 0.95 -9.84 -0.14
N TYR A 78 2.27 -9.93 -0.28
CA TYR A 78 2.96 -10.16 -1.56
C TYR A 78 2.59 -9.13 -2.65
N GLY A 79 2.43 -7.86 -2.27
CA GLY A 79 2.05 -6.79 -3.18
C GLY A 79 0.63 -6.89 -3.74
N ARG A 80 -0.25 -7.64 -3.08
CA ARG A 80 -1.64 -7.85 -3.50
C ARG A 80 -2.59 -7.08 -2.61
N THR A 81 -3.49 -6.34 -3.22
CA THR A 81 -4.58 -5.64 -2.54
C THR A 81 -5.92 -6.12 -3.07
N LEU A 82 -6.77 -6.59 -2.16
CA LEU A 82 -8.12 -7.03 -2.47
C LEU A 82 -9.09 -5.88 -2.28
N TRP A 83 -9.96 -5.62 -3.26
CA TRP A 83 -10.91 -4.51 -3.25
C TRP A 83 -12.36 -4.97 -3.28
N GLY A 84 -13.20 -4.17 -2.65
CA GLY A 84 -14.65 -4.37 -2.63
C GLY A 84 -15.04 -5.68 -1.96
N ARG A 85 -15.91 -6.45 -2.58
CA ARG A 85 -16.34 -7.76 -2.07
C ARG A 85 -15.41 -8.92 -2.43
N GLY A 86 -14.14 -8.62 -2.72
CA GLY A 86 -13.21 -9.61 -3.23
C GLY A 86 -13.30 -9.79 -4.75
N GLU A 87 -13.87 -8.82 -5.44
CA GLU A 87 -14.10 -8.87 -6.88
C GLU A 87 -12.85 -8.51 -7.68
N THR A 88 -11.97 -7.71 -7.08
CA THR A 88 -10.75 -7.22 -7.75
C THR A 88 -9.54 -7.40 -6.86
N VAL A 89 -8.49 -8.02 -7.41
CA VAL A 89 -7.15 -8.08 -6.81
C VAL A 89 -6.23 -7.21 -7.63
N MET A 90 -5.65 -6.21 -7.01
CA MET A 90 -4.56 -5.42 -7.59
C MET A 90 -3.22 -6.00 -7.18
N ILE A 91 -2.31 -6.15 -8.14
CA ILE A 91 -1.01 -6.79 -7.96
C ILE A 91 0.08 -5.77 -8.27
N ASN A 92 0.86 -5.40 -7.26
CA ASN A 92 2.02 -4.54 -7.42
C ASN A 92 3.19 -5.33 -7.99
N ARG A 93 3.51 -5.09 -9.23
CA ARG A 93 4.66 -5.74 -9.90
C ARG A 93 5.98 -5.04 -9.62
N THR A 94 5.96 -3.81 -9.13
CA THR A 94 7.16 -3.04 -8.76
C THR A 94 7.86 -3.65 -7.57
N SER A 95 7.09 -4.05 -6.55
CA SER A 95 7.61 -4.67 -5.32
C SER A 95 8.28 -6.02 -5.55
N PHE A 96 8.01 -6.65 -6.67
CA PHE A 96 8.59 -7.93 -7.07
C PHE A 96 9.71 -7.76 -8.09
N GLY A 97 10.39 -6.63 -8.09
CA GLY A 97 11.46 -6.29 -9.04
C GLY A 97 12.39 -7.48 -9.29
N GLY A 98 12.44 -7.97 -10.53
CA GLY A 98 13.27 -9.07 -10.95
C GLY A 98 12.61 -10.45 -10.90
N GLN A 99 13.36 -11.46 -10.44
CA GLN A 99 13.00 -12.89 -10.61
C GLN A 99 11.79 -13.34 -9.79
N LEU A 100 11.53 -12.75 -8.62
CA LEU A 100 10.40 -13.13 -7.78
C LEU A 100 9.05 -12.78 -8.40
N GLY A 101 8.95 -11.63 -9.08
CA GLY A 101 7.73 -11.25 -9.79
C GLY A 101 7.39 -12.21 -10.92
N ALA A 102 8.40 -12.68 -11.66
CA ALA A 102 8.23 -13.66 -12.72
C ALA A 102 7.77 -15.02 -12.19
N ILE A 103 8.26 -15.44 -11.01
CA ILE A 103 7.87 -16.70 -10.37
C ILE A 103 6.41 -16.68 -9.92
N LEU A 104 5.96 -15.58 -9.30
CA LEU A 104 4.58 -15.46 -8.84
C LEU A 104 3.57 -15.34 -9.98
N VAL A 105 3.94 -14.65 -11.05
CA VAL A 105 3.13 -14.59 -12.28
C VAL A 105 3.09 -15.97 -12.98
N GLY A 106 4.21 -16.70 -12.98
CA GLY A 106 4.31 -18.03 -13.57
C GLY A 106 3.60 -19.12 -12.79
N LEU A 107 3.47 -18.99 -11.47
CA LEU A 107 2.72 -19.94 -10.64
C LEU A 107 1.20 -19.76 -10.73
N GLY A 108 0.74 -18.71 -11.41
CA GLY A 108 -0.69 -18.41 -11.53
C GLY A 108 -1.32 -18.29 -10.14
N LEU A 109 -1.89 -17.16 -9.81
CA LEU A 109 -2.64 -16.98 -8.56
C LEU A 109 -3.85 -17.95 -8.42
N ALA A 110 -4.03 -18.82 -9.40
CA ALA A 110 -5.08 -19.83 -9.45
C ALA A 110 -5.13 -20.81 -8.26
N GLY A 111 -4.10 -20.80 -7.40
CA GLY A 111 -4.02 -21.69 -6.24
C GLY A 111 -4.11 -21.00 -4.87
N LEU A 112 -4.13 -19.68 -4.81
CA LEU A 112 -4.23 -18.98 -3.52
C LEU A 112 -5.71 -18.71 -3.20
N ALA A 113 -6.28 -19.58 -2.38
CA ALA A 113 -7.63 -19.39 -1.86
C ALA A 113 -7.66 -18.11 -0.99
N ILE A 114 -8.50 -17.16 -1.37
CA ILE A 114 -8.79 -15.99 -0.55
C ILE A 114 -9.71 -16.45 0.57
N SER A 115 -9.25 -16.34 1.82
CA SER A 115 -10.08 -16.66 2.98
C SER A 115 -11.06 -15.51 3.29
N ALA A 116 -12.15 -15.83 3.97
CA ALA A 116 -13.13 -14.82 4.37
C ALA A 116 -12.52 -13.73 5.27
N THR A 117 -11.48 -14.06 6.03
CA THR A 117 -10.76 -13.12 6.89
C THR A 117 -9.89 -12.12 6.11
N GLN A 118 -9.58 -12.39 4.86
CA GLN A 118 -8.83 -11.50 3.98
C GLN A 118 -9.72 -10.50 3.24
N LEU A 119 -11.04 -10.68 3.28
CA LEU A 119 -11.95 -9.75 2.64
C LEU A 119 -11.90 -8.38 3.34
N PRO A 120 -11.87 -7.28 2.58
CA PRO A 120 -12.01 -5.96 3.16
C PRO A 120 -13.43 -5.77 3.72
N PRO A 121 -13.61 -4.87 4.69
CA PRO A 121 -14.94 -4.51 5.17
C PRO A 121 -15.74 -3.85 4.03
N LEU A 122 -17.05 -4.03 4.02
CA LEU A 122 -17.93 -3.37 3.05
C LEU A 122 -18.26 -1.94 3.46
N SER A 123 -18.33 -1.71 4.75
CA SER A 123 -18.54 -0.41 5.38
C SER A 123 -17.92 -0.43 6.77
N LEU A 124 -17.52 0.73 7.25
CA LEU A 124 -17.07 0.96 8.61
C LEU A 124 -17.91 2.09 9.20
N THR A 125 -18.18 2.02 10.48
CA THR A 125 -18.74 3.16 11.21
C THR A 125 -17.64 4.21 11.46
N PRO A 126 -17.99 5.46 11.74
CA PRO A 126 -16.98 6.49 12.06
C PRO A 126 -16.09 6.10 13.24
N GLU A 127 -16.64 5.40 14.23
CA GLU A 127 -15.92 4.91 15.41
C GLU A 127 -14.90 3.84 15.04
N GLU A 128 -15.29 2.87 14.21
CA GLU A 128 -14.40 1.82 13.71
C GLU A 128 -13.28 2.38 12.84
N GLU A 129 -13.60 3.36 11.99
CA GLU A 129 -12.57 4.03 11.19
C GLU A 129 -11.56 4.78 12.06
N GLU A 130 -12.03 5.47 13.11
CA GLU A 130 -11.16 6.20 14.01
C GLU A 130 -10.26 5.25 14.81
N GLU A 131 -10.78 4.14 15.29
CA GLU A 131 -10.00 3.11 15.97
C GLU A 131 -8.90 2.53 15.08
N LEU A 132 -9.23 2.19 13.83
CA LEU A 132 -8.26 1.71 12.85
C LEU A 132 -7.23 2.77 12.47
N ARG A 133 -7.64 4.05 12.41
CA ARG A 133 -6.71 5.16 12.15
C ARG A 133 -5.70 5.33 13.30
N GLN A 134 -6.16 5.24 14.55
CA GLN A 134 -5.28 5.27 15.71
C GLN A 134 -4.31 4.08 15.74
N GLN A 135 -4.79 2.89 15.37
CA GLN A 135 -3.94 1.71 15.25
C GLN A 135 -2.83 1.91 14.20
N ALA A 136 -3.14 2.49 13.05
CA ALA A 136 -2.15 2.80 12.01
C ALA A 136 -1.11 3.79 12.49
N GLN A 137 -1.50 4.84 13.23
CA GLN A 137 -0.60 5.83 13.79
C GLN A 137 0.33 5.23 14.85
N ASN A 138 -0.19 4.37 15.72
CA ASN A 138 0.60 3.71 16.75
C ASN A 138 1.63 2.73 16.15
N SER A 139 1.31 2.07 15.06
CA SER A 139 2.20 1.16 14.36
C SER A 139 3.37 1.88 13.67
N SER A 140 3.15 3.12 13.20
CA SER A 140 4.17 3.93 12.53
C SER A 140 5.13 4.63 13.52
N SER A 141 4.77 4.76 14.79
CA SER A 141 5.60 5.41 15.81
C SER A 141 6.53 4.46 16.58
N GLY A 142 6.47 3.14 16.31
CA GLY A 142 7.25 2.10 17.01
C GLY A 142 8.69 1.88 16.56
N GLY A 143 9.24 2.72 15.69
CA GLY A 143 10.55 2.54 15.08
C GLY A 143 11.62 3.51 15.53
N SER A 144 11.82 3.71 16.87
CA SER A 144 13.06 4.33 17.33
C SER A 144 13.24 4.16 18.85
N GLY A 145 14.21 3.37 19.22
CA GLY A 145 14.80 3.46 20.56
C GLY A 145 14.80 2.17 21.35
N GLY A 146 15.98 1.60 21.53
CA GLY A 146 16.24 0.68 22.60
C GLY A 146 17.39 -0.28 22.36
N ASP A 147 18.63 0.20 22.53
CA ASP A 147 19.77 -0.61 22.94
C ASP A 147 19.47 -1.38 24.21
N GLY A 148 19.89 -2.65 24.26
CA GLY A 148 20.16 -3.27 25.54
C GLY A 148 19.83 -4.73 25.66
N GLY A 149 20.81 -5.61 25.37
CA GLY A 149 21.14 -6.71 26.26
C GLY A 149 20.40 -8.04 26.19
N GLY A 150 21.04 -9.01 25.54
CA GLY A 150 21.28 -10.36 26.08
C GLY A 150 20.11 -11.32 26.29
N GLY A 151 20.19 -12.50 25.64
CA GLY A 151 19.54 -13.69 26.15
C GLY A 151 18.92 -14.61 25.11
N ASP A 152 19.66 -15.67 24.83
CA ASP A 152 19.36 -16.96 24.28
C ASP A 152 17.91 -17.40 24.02
N GLY A 153 17.69 -18.03 22.84
CA GLY A 153 16.89 -19.24 22.69
C GLY A 153 15.47 -19.09 22.26
N GLY A 154 15.16 -19.59 21.07
CA GLY A 154 13.81 -20.03 20.74
C GLY A 154 13.38 -19.80 19.29
N ASP A 155 13.49 -20.86 18.47
CA ASP A 155 12.86 -21.05 17.17
C ASP A 155 11.38 -20.64 17.17
N GLY A 156 11.00 -19.79 16.25
CA GLY A 156 9.60 -19.43 16.02
C GLY A 156 9.49 -18.52 14.81
N GLY A 157 9.45 -19.15 13.60
CA GLY A 157 9.22 -18.43 12.36
C GLY A 157 7.87 -17.72 12.34
N GLY A 158 7.88 -16.43 12.53
CA GLY A 158 6.79 -15.53 12.24
C GLY A 158 7.35 -14.44 11.36
N GLY A 159 7.15 -14.55 10.06
CA GLY A 159 7.51 -13.48 9.14
C GLY A 159 6.59 -12.30 9.37
N ASP A 160 6.99 -11.38 10.21
CA ASP A 160 6.44 -10.05 10.24
C ASP A 160 6.98 -9.33 9.01
N ASP A 161 6.29 -9.56 7.87
CA ASP A 161 6.41 -8.72 6.71
C ASP A 161 5.83 -7.35 7.08
N VAL A 162 6.67 -6.57 7.75
CA VAL A 162 6.47 -5.14 7.90
C VAL A 162 6.19 -4.63 6.48
N TRP A 163 5.02 -4.12 6.26
CA TRP A 163 4.65 -3.39 5.08
C TRP A 163 5.54 -2.13 4.98
N ASP A 164 6.81 -2.36 4.65
CA ASP A 164 7.70 -1.36 4.14
C ASP A 164 7.29 -1.13 2.68
N GLY A 165 6.10 -0.59 2.54
CA GLY A 165 5.74 0.08 1.33
C GLY A 165 6.74 1.21 1.19
N SER A 166 7.78 0.96 0.43
CA SER A 166 8.82 1.89 0.04
C SER A 166 8.21 3.16 -0.58
N TRP A 167 7.58 3.93 0.26
CA TRP A 167 7.28 5.32 0.03
C TRP A 167 8.51 6.06 0.50
N GLY A 168 9.53 6.12 -0.37
CA GLY A 168 10.84 6.65 -0.12
C GLY A 168 10.90 7.76 0.92
N SER A 169 11.48 7.46 2.05
CA SER A 169 12.07 8.45 2.93
C SER A 169 13.46 8.76 2.36
N ASP A 170 13.53 9.65 1.40
CA ASP A 170 14.78 10.32 1.07
C ASP A 170 14.95 11.48 2.04
N ASP A 171 15.78 11.26 3.03
CA ASP A 171 16.35 12.32 3.84
C ASP A 171 17.14 13.25 2.93
N GLY A 172 16.71 14.52 2.93
CA GLY A 172 17.27 15.60 2.16
C GLY A 172 18.77 15.75 2.33
N GLY A 173 19.50 15.42 1.27
CA GLY A 173 20.84 15.93 1.06
C GLY A 173 20.76 17.44 0.79
N GLY A 174 21.16 18.24 1.79
CA GLY A 174 21.31 19.66 1.65
C GLY A 174 22.32 19.98 0.54
N TRP A 175 21.84 20.69 -0.47
CA TRP A 175 22.71 21.40 -1.41
C TRP A 175 23.02 22.73 -0.76
N SER A 176 24.25 22.88 -0.31
CA SER A 176 24.82 24.17 0.04
C SER A 176 25.14 24.91 -1.27
N ASP A 177 24.43 26.00 -1.51
CA ASP A 177 24.79 27.05 -2.44
C ASP A 177 26.04 27.76 -1.92
N ASP A 178 27.23 27.38 -2.45
CA ASP A 178 28.42 28.21 -2.43
C ASP A 178 29.38 27.62 -3.44
N ASP A 179 29.28 28.09 -4.68
CA ASP A 179 30.44 28.31 -5.56
C ASP A 179 30.00 28.82 -6.94
N PHE A 180 29.85 30.11 -7.07
CA PHE A 180 30.10 30.86 -8.33
C PHE A 180 30.79 32.14 -8.00
N GLY A 181 32.15 32.10 -8.04
CA GLY A 181 33.02 33.21 -8.23
C GLY A 181 33.37 33.39 -9.73
#